data_93c347cad41b7f88a2deed8bd2f3c2db
#
_entry.id   93c347cad41b7f88a2deed8bd2f3c2db
#
_cell.length_a   1.000
_cell.length_b   1.000
_cell.length_c   1.000
_cell.angle_alpha   90.00
_cell.angle_beta   90.00
_cell.angle_gamma   90.00
#
_symmetry.space_group_name_H-M   'P 1'
#
loop_
_entity.id
_entity.type
_entity.pdbx_description
1 polymer ?
#
loop_
_entity_poly.entity_id
_entity_poly.type
_entity_poly.pdbx_seq_one_letter_code
_entity_poly.pdbx_strand_id
1 'polypeptide(L)'
;LLWAEGCGHPQLSAPLAMFLIVGQGNPGPAYAHTKHNVGFWVLDRLSSDFRRKESALIAEVRFASTSGLLVKPTTYYNASGEAVAPLARFYKIPPERILVIHDELDLPPGRLRFKAGGSSAGNYGLESIAAHLGTREFHRLRIGIGKPPHPAEGAAWVLSGFPPRLRPLMEKVVQVAVEAARDWATEGIAFCQKRYNGLDLAKEVGLEPSENP
;
A
#
# COMPACT_ATOMS: atom_id res chain seq x y z
N LEU A 1 -53.90 26.71 9.77
CA LEU A 1 -52.90 26.73 8.73
C LEU A 1 -51.54 26.61 9.40
N LEU A 2 -51.09 25.40 9.64
CA LEU A 2 -49.75 25.08 10.18
C LEU A 2 -49.03 24.26 9.13
N TRP A 3 -47.94 24.82 8.65
CA TRP A 3 -46.99 24.15 7.77
C TRP A 3 -46.17 23.15 8.56
N ALA A 4 -46.24 21.89 8.19
CA ALA A 4 -45.36 20.86 8.72
C ALA A 4 -43.98 21.08 8.16
N GLU A 5 -43.03 21.46 9.03
CA GLU A 5 -41.62 21.43 8.71
C GLU A 5 -41.20 19.98 8.45
N GLY A 6 -40.72 19.74 7.22
CA GLY A 6 -40.21 18.44 6.83
C GLY A 6 -38.93 18.11 7.62
N CYS A 7 -39.00 17.10 8.45
CA CYS A 7 -37.83 16.45 8.99
C CYS A 7 -36.97 15.93 7.81
N GLY A 8 -35.91 16.64 7.50
CA GLY A 8 -34.89 16.14 6.61
C GLY A 8 -34.33 14.85 7.21
N HIS A 9 -34.66 13.74 6.61
CA HIS A 9 -34.00 12.49 6.93
C HIS A 9 -32.52 12.67 6.57
N PRO A 10 -31.59 12.33 7.46
CA PRO A 10 -30.18 12.30 7.07
C PRO A 10 -30.08 11.35 5.88
N GLN A 11 -29.63 11.87 4.72
CA GLN A 11 -29.32 11.02 3.60
C GLN A 11 -28.26 10.05 4.07
N LEU A 12 -28.64 8.78 4.18
CA LEU A 12 -27.70 7.69 4.37
C LEU A 12 -26.73 7.77 3.19
N SER A 13 -25.50 8.17 3.46
CA SER A 13 -24.44 8.13 2.46
C SER A 13 -24.42 6.73 1.87
N ALA A 14 -24.39 6.65 0.53
CA ALA A 14 -24.26 5.36 -0.14
C ALA A 14 -23.09 4.57 0.48
N PRO A 15 -23.24 3.25 0.68
CA PRO A 15 -22.14 2.47 1.24
C PRO A 15 -20.91 2.62 0.34
N LEU A 16 -19.73 2.78 0.96
CA LEU A 16 -18.46 2.87 0.25
C LEU A 16 -18.29 1.62 -0.63
N ALA A 17 -17.84 1.83 -1.88
CA ALA A 17 -17.50 0.73 -2.76
C ALA A 17 -16.46 -0.18 -2.12
N MET A 18 -16.50 -1.48 -2.44
CA MET A 18 -15.49 -2.46 -2.07
C MET A 18 -14.09 -1.93 -2.43
N PHE A 19 -13.12 -2.15 -1.56
CA PHE A 19 -11.74 -1.75 -1.80
C PHE A 19 -10.85 -2.94 -2.16
N LEU A 20 -9.72 -2.64 -2.80
CA LEU A 20 -8.64 -3.57 -3.08
C LEU A 20 -7.33 -2.97 -2.51
N ILE A 21 -6.68 -3.69 -1.62
CA ILE A 21 -5.35 -3.31 -1.12
C ILE A 21 -4.35 -4.34 -1.62
N VAL A 22 -3.41 -3.88 -2.44
CA VAL A 22 -2.33 -4.67 -3.02
C VAL A 22 -1.06 -4.42 -2.22
N GLY A 23 -0.42 -5.48 -1.74
CA GLY A 23 0.95 -5.41 -1.25
C GLY A 23 1.89 -5.90 -2.33
N GLN A 24 2.89 -5.10 -2.67
CA GLN A 24 3.92 -5.49 -3.62
C GLN A 24 5.01 -6.33 -2.96
N GLY A 25 5.49 -7.32 -3.69
CA GLY A 25 6.56 -8.20 -3.27
C GLY A 25 6.78 -9.33 -4.28
N ASN A 26 7.80 -10.13 -4.02
CA ASN A 26 8.10 -11.35 -4.76
C ASN A 26 7.73 -12.57 -3.92
N PRO A 27 7.16 -13.61 -4.52
CA PRO A 27 6.80 -14.82 -3.79
C PRO A 27 8.02 -15.66 -3.43
N GLY A 28 7.89 -16.41 -2.35
CA GLY A 28 8.89 -17.38 -1.93
C GLY A 28 9.83 -16.90 -0.82
N PRO A 29 10.48 -17.85 -0.12
CA PRO A 29 11.31 -17.55 1.05
C PRO A 29 12.57 -16.77 0.72
N ALA A 30 13.09 -16.84 -0.50
CA ALA A 30 14.28 -16.10 -0.92
C ALA A 30 14.08 -14.58 -0.89
N TYR A 31 12.84 -14.11 -1.03
CA TYR A 31 12.50 -12.68 -1.09
C TYR A 31 11.82 -12.17 0.18
N ALA A 32 11.47 -13.05 1.10
CA ALA A 32 10.60 -12.73 2.25
C ALA A 32 11.11 -11.58 3.12
N HIS A 33 12.43 -11.41 3.24
CA HIS A 33 13.05 -10.40 4.09
C HIS A 33 13.68 -9.24 3.31
N THR A 34 13.41 -9.14 2.03
CA THR A 34 13.93 -8.05 1.19
C THR A 34 13.12 -6.76 1.34
N LYS A 35 13.79 -5.63 1.07
CA LYS A 35 13.13 -4.31 1.02
C LYS A 35 11.95 -4.29 0.05
N HIS A 36 12.08 -5.02 -1.06
CA HIS A 36 11.03 -5.12 -2.10
C HIS A 36 9.72 -5.74 -1.60
N ASN A 37 9.77 -6.44 -0.48
CA ASN A 37 8.62 -7.14 0.10
C ASN A 37 7.93 -6.39 1.24
N VAL A 38 8.26 -5.13 1.50
CA VAL A 38 7.60 -4.37 2.58
C VAL A 38 6.08 -4.30 2.41
N GLY A 39 5.58 -4.28 1.18
CA GLY A 39 4.16 -4.35 0.92
C GLY A 39 3.53 -5.67 1.42
N PHE A 40 4.19 -6.79 1.22
CA PHE A 40 3.76 -8.08 1.76
C PHE A 40 3.75 -8.08 3.30
N TRP A 41 4.74 -7.45 3.93
CA TRP A 41 4.81 -7.38 5.40
C TRP A 41 3.60 -6.67 6.00
N VAL A 42 3.14 -5.60 5.37
CA VAL A 42 1.95 -4.87 5.81
C VAL A 42 0.71 -5.76 5.70
N LEU A 43 0.53 -6.42 4.56
CA LEU A 43 -0.64 -7.27 4.33
C LEU A 43 -0.68 -8.47 5.28
N ASP A 44 0.47 -9.07 5.57
CA ASP A 44 0.55 -10.21 6.50
C ASP A 44 0.13 -9.85 7.93
N ARG A 45 0.16 -8.57 8.29
CA ARG A 45 -0.36 -8.07 9.56
C ARG A 45 -1.82 -7.64 9.53
N LEU A 46 -2.36 -7.43 8.34
CA LEU A 46 -3.78 -7.11 8.16
C LEU A 46 -4.65 -8.37 8.18
N SER A 47 -4.10 -9.51 7.77
CA SER A 47 -4.78 -10.81 7.82
C SER A 47 -3.78 -11.96 7.85
N SER A 48 -4.21 -13.09 8.43
CA SER A 48 -3.51 -14.38 8.34
C SER A 48 -4.22 -15.39 7.42
N ASP A 49 -5.38 -15.03 6.88
CA ASP A 49 -6.29 -15.93 6.17
C ASP A 49 -6.14 -15.84 4.64
N PHE A 50 -4.91 -15.76 4.17
CA PHE A 50 -4.63 -15.74 2.74
C PHE A 50 -4.84 -17.11 2.12
N ARG A 51 -5.53 -17.13 0.99
CA ARG A 51 -5.75 -18.32 0.15
C ARG A 51 -5.30 -18.04 -1.28
N ARG A 52 -4.85 -19.07 -1.95
CA ARG A 52 -4.44 -18.95 -3.36
C ARG A 52 -5.65 -18.77 -4.26
N LYS A 53 -5.58 -17.79 -5.14
CA LYS A 53 -6.52 -17.59 -6.25
C LYS A 53 -5.74 -17.17 -7.49
N GLU A 54 -5.61 -18.10 -8.45
CA GLU A 54 -4.83 -17.86 -9.68
C GLU A 54 -3.42 -17.35 -9.40
N SER A 55 -3.10 -16.15 -9.82
CA SER A 55 -1.77 -15.52 -9.71
C SER A 55 -1.60 -14.67 -8.44
N ALA A 56 -2.42 -14.90 -7.41
CA ALA A 56 -2.37 -14.13 -6.17
C ALA A 56 -2.68 -14.96 -4.94
N LEU A 57 -2.23 -14.46 -3.79
CA LEU A 57 -2.79 -14.79 -2.48
C LEU A 57 -3.75 -13.69 -2.07
N ILE A 58 -4.97 -14.06 -1.75
CA ILE A 58 -6.04 -13.11 -1.39
C ILE A 58 -6.60 -13.38 -0.01
N ALA A 59 -7.02 -12.33 0.67
CA ALA A 59 -7.80 -12.41 1.90
C ALA A 59 -8.98 -11.44 1.84
N GLU A 60 -10.16 -11.90 2.20
CA GLU A 60 -11.32 -11.05 2.37
C GLU A 60 -11.26 -10.40 3.74
N VAL A 61 -11.46 -9.08 3.79
CA VAL A 61 -11.40 -8.32 5.03
C VAL A 61 -12.55 -7.32 5.12
N ARG A 62 -12.85 -6.93 6.36
CA ARG A 62 -13.81 -5.88 6.63
C ARG A 62 -13.22 -4.92 7.66
N PHE A 63 -13.14 -3.63 7.30
CA PHE A 63 -12.71 -2.56 8.18
C PHE A 63 -13.91 -1.67 8.47
N ALA A 64 -14.35 -1.64 9.74
CA ALA A 64 -15.62 -1.05 10.12
C ALA A 64 -16.78 -1.64 9.29
N SER A 65 -17.50 -0.83 8.51
CA SER A 65 -18.59 -1.29 7.63
C SER A 65 -18.15 -1.52 6.18
N THR A 66 -16.87 -1.38 5.87
CA THR A 66 -16.33 -1.44 4.50
C THR A 66 -15.63 -2.76 4.24
N SER A 67 -16.08 -3.48 3.21
CA SER A 67 -15.49 -4.75 2.79
C SER A 67 -14.48 -4.56 1.67
N GLY A 68 -13.50 -5.43 1.61
CA GLY A 68 -12.48 -5.40 0.57
C GLY A 68 -11.65 -6.66 0.50
N LEU A 69 -10.69 -6.63 -0.41
CA LEU A 69 -9.71 -7.68 -0.62
C LEU A 69 -8.30 -7.18 -0.32
N LEU A 70 -7.53 -8.02 0.33
CA LEU A 70 -6.08 -7.92 0.37
C LEU A 70 -5.51 -8.83 -0.69
N VAL A 71 -4.54 -8.36 -1.46
CA VAL A 71 -3.95 -9.08 -2.59
C VAL A 71 -2.43 -9.03 -2.51
N LYS A 72 -1.82 -10.21 -2.42
CA LYS A 72 -0.37 -10.39 -2.60
C LYS A 72 -0.15 -11.09 -3.94
N PRO A 73 0.29 -10.38 -5.01
CA PRO A 73 0.58 -11.01 -6.29
C PRO A 73 1.67 -12.09 -6.16
N THR A 74 1.51 -13.20 -6.87
CA THR A 74 2.51 -14.29 -6.94
C THR A 74 3.20 -14.35 -8.29
N THR A 75 3.03 -13.31 -9.10
CA THR A 75 3.55 -13.14 -10.47
C THR A 75 4.98 -12.67 -10.54
N TYR A 76 5.68 -12.51 -9.44
CA TYR A 76 6.81 -11.60 -9.26
C TYR A 76 6.43 -10.12 -9.41
N TYR A 77 7.24 -9.28 -8.79
CA TYR A 77 6.95 -7.86 -8.59
C TYR A 77 6.64 -7.11 -9.91
N ASN A 78 7.47 -7.31 -10.93
CA ASN A 78 7.35 -6.58 -12.20
C ASN A 78 6.15 -6.99 -13.07
N ALA A 79 5.46 -8.07 -12.74
CA ALA A 79 4.29 -8.57 -13.44
C ALA A 79 3.00 -8.49 -12.60
N SER A 80 2.99 -7.67 -11.55
CA SER A 80 1.89 -7.58 -10.57
C SER A 80 0.54 -7.23 -11.21
N GLY A 81 0.53 -6.49 -12.31
CA GLY A 81 -0.70 -6.14 -13.02
C GLY A 81 -1.47 -7.34 -13.54
N GLU A 82 -0.80 -8.44 -13.86
CA GLU A 82 -1.43 -9.70 -14.30
C GLU A 82 -2.32 -10.31 -13.21
N ALA A 83 -1.96 -10.10 -11.94
CA ALA A 83 -2.75 -10.56 -10.80
C ALA A 83 -3.83 -9.54 -10.38
N VAL A 84 -3.50 -8.26 -10.40
CA VAL A 84 -4.35 -7.18 -9.87
C VAL A 84 -5.52 -6.87 -10.79
N ALA A 85 -5.28 -6.73 -12.09
CA ALA A 85 -6.30 -6.28 -13.03
C ALA A 85 -7.50 -7.22 -13.15
N PRO A 86 -7.33 -8.56 -13.25
CA PRO A 86 -8.46 -9.47 -13.28
C PRO A 86 -9.35 -9.38 -12.04
N LEU A 87 -8.74 -9.23 -10.85
CA LEU A 87 -9.49 -9.09 -9.59
C LEU A 87 -10.27 -7.78 -9.54
N ALA A 88 -9.64 -6.66 -9.93
CA ALA A 88 -10.30 -5.36 -9.98
C ALA A 88 -11.50 -5.37 -10.93
N ARG A 89 -11.38 -6.02 -12.08
CA ARG A 89 -12.48 -6.15 -13.05
C ARG A 89 -13.58 -7.06 -12.54
N PHE A 90 -13.25 -8.21 -12.00
CA PHE A 90 -14.22 -9.18 -11.50
C PHE A 90 -15.08 -8.57 -10.38
N TYR A 91 -14.48 -7.90 -9.43
CA TYR A 91 -15.19 -7.26 -8.32
C TYR A 91 -15.67 -5.84 -8.64
N LYS A 92 -15.45 -5.35 -9.87
CA LYS A 92 -15.83 -3.99 -10.32
C LYS A 92 -15.32 -2.90 -9.38
N ILE A 93 -14.05 -3.01 -8.98
CA ILE A 93 -13.42 -2.06 -8.08
C ILE A 93 -12.84 -0.91 -8.91
N PRO A 94 -13.28 0.34 -8.68
CA PRO A 94 -12.75 1.49 -9.42
C PRO A 94 -11.33 1.82 -8.97
N PRO A 95 -10.51 2.47 -9.83
CA PRO A 95 -9.11 2.79 -9.51
C PRO A 95 -8.92 3.53 -8.19
N GLU A 96 -9.80 4.45 -7.86
CA GLU A 96 -9.76 5.24 -6.61
C GLU A 96 -10.08 4.43 -5.35
N ARG A 97 -10.52 3.17 -5.51
CA ARG A 97 -10.68 2.21 -4.42
C ARG A 97 -9.61 1.11 -4.44
N ILE A 98 -8.54 1.32 -5.20
CA ILE A 98 -7.35 0.46 -5.23
C ILE A 98 -6.20 1.18 -4.56
N LEU A 99 -5.62 0.58 -3.53
CA LEU A 99 -4.40 1.03 -2.88
C LEU A 99 -3.28 0.04 -3.15
N VAL A 100 -2.15 0.51 -3.66
CA VAL A 100 -0.94 -0.28 -3.82
C VAL A 100 0.09 0.17 -2.79
N ILE A 101 0.51 -0.77 -1.93
CA ILE A 101 1.54 -0.54 -0.91
C ILE A 101 2.85 -1.09 -1.46
N HIS A 102 3.85 -0.22 -1.56
CA HIS A 102 5.12 -0.56 -2.18
C HIS A 102 6.31 0.15 -1.55
N ASP A 103 7.49 -0.42 -1.78
CA ASP A 103 8.77 0.18 -1.41
C ASP A 103 9.10 1.39 -2.29
N GLU A 104 9.68 2.43 -1.70
CA GLU A 104 10.01 3.67 -2.37
C GLU A 104 11.46 4.08 -2.12
N LEU A 105 12.25 4.12 -3.20
CA LEU A 105 13.65 4.54 -3.16
C LEU A 105 13.83 6.04 -2.84
N ASP A 106 12.86 6.87 -3.25
CA ASP A 106 12.94 8.33 -3.11
C ASP A 106 12.57 8.85 -1.71
N LEU A 107 12.18 7.96 -0.82
CA LEU A 107 11.88 8.27 0.58
C LEU A 107 12.86 7.54 1.50
N PRO A 108 13.40 8.22 2.53
CA PRO A 108 14.24 7.57 3.52
C PRO A 108 13.41 6.60 4.39
N PRO A 109 14.06 5.60 5.02
CA PRO A 109 13.41 4.78 6.03
C PRO A 109 12.79 5.62 7.15
N GLY A 110 11.57 5.31 7.53
CA GLY A 110 10.81 6.07 8.52
C GLY A 110 9.74 6.99 7.94
N ARG A 111 9.71 7.16 6.62
CA ARG A 111 8.71 7.96 5.92
C ARG A 111 7.71 7.08 5.20
N LEU A 112 6.44 7.51 5.26
CA LEU A 112 5.34 6.95 4.47
C LEU A 112 4.64 8.11 3.75
N ARG A 113 4.22 7.89 2.52
CA ARG A 113 3.46 8.91 1.78
C ARG A 113 2.37 8.30 0.93
N PHE A 114 1.17 8.79 1.11
CA PHE A 114 0.05 8.51 0.21
C PHE A 114 0.13 9.40 -1.02
N LYS A 115 -0.18 8.82 -2.16
CA LYS A 115 -0.28 9.51 -3.45
C LYS A 115 -1.51 9.02 -4.21
N ALA A 116 -2.31 9.96 -4.71
CA ALA A 116 -3.50 9.67 -5.51
C ALA A 116 -3.15 9.70 -7.00
N GLY A 117 -2.74 8.56 -7.53
CA GLY A 117 -2.41 8.46 -8.95
C GLY A 117 -1.03 9.01 -9.34
N GLY A 118 -0.80 9.16 -10.63
CA GLY A 118 0.41 9.74 -11.20
C GLY A 118 1.45 8.76 -11.70
N SER A 119 2.65 9.25 -11.97
CA SER A 119 3.78 8.50 -12.52
C SER A 119 4.21 7.35 -11.60
N SER A 120 4.74 6.29 -12.19
CA SER A 120 5.34 5.15 -11.49
C SER A 120 6.80 5.38 -11.06
N ALA A 121 7.41 6.48 -11.50
CA ALA A 121 8.79 6.88 -11.16
C ALA A 121 9.82 5.74 -11.29
N GLY A 122 9.72 4.94 -12.35
CA GLY A 122 10.64 3.82 -12.61
C GLY A 122 10.32 2.52 -11.87
N ASN A 123 9.24 2.47 -11.11
CA ASN A 123 8.78 1.23 -10.46
C ASN A 123 8.02 0.37 -11.48
N TYR A 124 8.64 -0.73 -11.92
CA TYR A 124 8.06 -1.62 -12.94
C TYR A 124 6.80 -2.34 -12.47
N GLY A 125 6.66 -2.61 -11.18
CA GLY A 125 5.44 -3.20 -10.63
C GLY A 125 4.25 -2.26 -10.76
N LEU A 126 4.43 -0.98 -10.47
CA LEU A 126 3.39 0.04 -10.68
C LEU A 126 3.09 0.24 -12.17
N GLU A 127 4.09 0.20 -13.04
CA GLU A 127 3.89 0.25 -14.50
C GLU A 127 3.06 -0.94 -14.98
N SER A 128 3.34 -2.15 -14.50
CA SER A 128 2.57 -3.34 -14.82
C SER A 128 1.10 -3.19 -14.41
N ILE A 129 0.84 -2.71 -13.20
CA ILE A 129 -0.52 -2.47 -12.72
C ILE A 129 -1.22 -1.42 -13.59
N ALA A 130 -0.57 -0.31 -13.88
CA ALA A 130 -1.13 0.76 -14.71
C ALA A 130 -1.45 0.28 -16.13
N ALA A 131 -0.56 -0.49 -16.75
CA ALA A 131 -0.75 -1.04 -18.08
C ALA A 131 -1.94 -2.01 -18.13
N HIS A 132 -2.06 -2.91 -17.16
CA HIS A 132 -3.14 -3.90 -17.13
C HIS A 132 -4.49 -3.31 -16.70
N LEU A 133 -4.51 -2.30 -15.83
CA LEU A 133 -5.73 -1.58 -15.48
C LEU A 133 -6.17 -0.58 -16.55
N GLY A 134 -5.24 -0.11 -17.38
CA GLY A 134 -5.48 0.96 -18.35
C GLY A 134 -5.56 2.35 -17.74
N THR A 135 -5.06 2.54 -16.53
CA THR A 135 -5.08 3.83 -15.82
C THR A 135 -3.98 3.89 -14.76
N ARG A 136 -3.53 5.11 -14.45
CA ARG A 136 -2.61 5.41 -13.34
C ARG A 136 -3.31 6.01 -12.12
N GLU A 137 -4.62 6.10 -12.12
CA GLU A 137 -5.40 6.81 -11.08
C GLU A 137 -5.64 5.99 -9.80
N PHE A 138 -5.04 4.82 -9.66
CA PHE A 138 -5.05 4.07 -8.40
C PHE A 138 -4.17 4.77 -7.35
N HIS A 139 -4.53 4.58 -6.08
CA HIS A 139 -3.84 5.18 -4.95
C HIS A 139 -2.61 4.37 -4.55
N ARG A 140 -1.65 5.03 -3.91
CA ARG A 140 -0.40 4.42 -3.47
C ARG A 140 -0.07 4.80 -2.03
N LEU A 141 0.42 3.83 -1.28
CA LEU A 141 1.13 4.05 -0.03
C LEU A 141 2.60 3.71 -0.26
N ARG A 142 3.41 4.75 -0.32
CA ARG A 142 4.84 4.66 -0.57
C ARG A 142 5.57 4.50 0.75
N ILE A 143 6.31 3.41 0.92
CA ILE A 143 7.10 3.13 2.12
C ILE A 143 8.57 3.36 1.81
N GLY A 144 9.18 4.33 2.49
CA GLY A 144 10.59 4.69 2.28
C GLY A 144 11.54 3.57 2.65
N ILE A 145 12.45 3.27 1.73
CA ILE A 145 13.55 2.29 1.92
C ILE A 145 14.93 2.91 1.68
N GLY A 146 14.98 4.18 1.27
CA GLY A 146 16.22 4.86 0.92
C GLY A 146 16.78 4.46 -0.44
N LYS A 147 17.81 5.17 -0.87
CA LYS A 147 18.51 4.94 -2.13
C LYS A 147 19.83 4.21 -1.91
N PRO A 148 20.25 3.36 -2.87
CA PRO A 148 21.62 2.86 -2.89
C PRO A 148 22.61 4.02 -3.14
N PRO A 149 23.90 3.84 -2.78
CA PRO A 149 24.94 4.84 -3.06
C PRO A 149 25.07 5.21 -4.54
N HIS A 150 24.84 4.22 -5.42
CA HIS A 150 24.87 4.41 -6.86
C HIS A 150 23.56 3.95 -7.51
N PRO A 151 22.99 4.73 -8.47
CA PRO A 151 21.73 4.36 -9.12
C PRO A 151 21.76 2.98 -9.82
N ALA A 152 22.93 2.55 -10.32
CA ALA A 152 23.10 1.25 -10.96
C ALA A 152 22.87 0.05 -10.01
N GLU A 153 22.91 0.28 -8.69
CA GLU A 153 22.71 -0.76 -7.67
C GLU A 153 21.25 -0.91 -7.24
N GLY A 154 20.32 -0.21 -7.88
CA GLY A 154 18.90 -0.18 -7.50
C GLY A 154 18.27 -1.56 -7.41
N ALA A 155 18.50 -2.42 -8.39
CA ALA A 155 17.98 -3.79 -8.40
C ALA A 155 18.51 -4.64 -7.23
N ALA A 156 19.82 -4.57 -6.97
CA ALA A 156 20.44 -5.27 -5.84
C ALA A 156 19.97 -4.68 -4.48
N TRP A 157 19.78 -3.39 -4.41
CA TRP A 157 19.30 -2.69 -3.23
C TRP A 157 17.93 -3.17 -2.77
N VAL A 158 16.95 -3.18 -3.67
CA VAL A 158 15.58 -3.60 -3.34
C VAL A 158 15.48 -5.08 -2.98
N LEU A 159 16.38 -5.91 -3.50
CA LEU A 159 16.48 -7.34 -3.18
C LEU A 159 17.36 -7.64 -1.95
N SER A 160 17.87 -6.63 -1.29
CA SER A 160 18.61 -6.77 -0.04
C SER A 160 17.72 -6.54 1.18
N GLY A 161 18.14 -7.05 2.35
CA GLY A 161 17.47 -6.81 3.63
C GLY A 161 17.82 -5.45 4.22
N PHE A 162 17.09 -5.06 5.26
CA PHE A 162 17.45 -3.90 6.07
C PHE A 162 18.60 -4.25 7.02
N PRO A 163 19.57 -3.33 7.22
CA PRO A 163 20.58 -3.53 8.23
C PRO A 163 19.93 -3.65 9.62
N PRO A 164 20.54 -4.42 10.55
CA PRO A 164 19.97 -4.67 11.88
C PRO A 164 19.56 -3.41 12.65
N ARG A 165 20.30 -2.32 12.51
CA ARG A 165 20.01 -1.02 13.16
C ARG A 165 18.70 -0.39 12.72
N LEU A 166 18.24 -0.67 11.48
CA LEU A 166 16.99 -0.14 10.94
C LEU A 166 15.77 -1.05 11.18
N ARG A 167 15.99 -2.28 11.66
CA ARG A 167 14.87 -3.22 11.88
C ARG A 167 13.83 -2.72 12.88
N PRO A 168 14.18 -2.14 14.03
CA PRO A 168 13.20 -1.56 14.95
C PRO A 168 12.39 -0.43 14.31
N LEU A 169 13.05 0.43 13.51
CA LEU A 169 12.37 1.48 12.77
C LEU A 169 11.37 0.91 11.76
N MET A 170 11.80 -0.08 10.97
CA MET A 170 10.93 -0.68 9.96
C MET A 170 9.76 -1.45 10.59
N GLU A 171 9.95 -2.03 11.75
CA GLU A 171 8.87 -2.61 12.56
C GLU A 171 7.81 -1.56 12.91
N LYS A 172 8.24 -0.39 13.35
CA LYS A 172 7.36 0.74 13.63
C LYS A 172 6.66 1.25 12.37
N VAL A 173 7.39 1.35 11.27
CA VAL A 173 6.85 1.77 9.96
C VAL A 173 5.73 0.82 9.49
N VAL A 174 5.97 -0.48 9.56
CA VAL A 174 4.96 -1.48 9.17
C VAL A 174 3.73 -1.40 10.07
N GLN A 175 3.91 -1.22 11.37
CA GLN A 175 2.81 -1.04 12.31
C GLN A 175 1.95 0.18 11.96
N VAL A 176 2.59 1.31 11.65
CA VAL A 176 1.89 2.54 11.22
C VAL A 176 1.23 2.34 9.86
N ALA A 177 1.89 1.66 8.93
CA ALA A 177 1.33 1.36 7.60
C ALA A 177 0.07 0.48 7.67
N VAL A 178 -0.01 -0.44 8.61
CA VAL A 178 -1.21 -1.25 8.88
C VAL A 178 -2.39 -0.35 9.27
N GLU A 179 -2.17 0.57 10.20
CA GLU A 179 -3.18 1.55 10.62
C GLU A 179 -3.58 2.47 9.46
N ALA A 180 -2.57 2.94 8.71
CA ALA A 180 -2.78 3.81 7.55
C ALA A 180 -3.61 3.15 6.44
N ALA A 181 -3.39 1.86 6.18
CA ALA A 181 -4.17 1.12 5.19
C ALA A 181 -5.64 0.98 5.61
N ARG A 182 -5.91 0.75 6.89
CA ARG A 182 -7.28 0.73 7.42
C ARG A 182 -7.95 2.08 7.32
N ASP A 183 -7.25 3.15 7.69
CA ASP A 183 -7.76 4.52 7.57
C ASP A 183 -8.06 4.89 6.12
N TRP A 184 -7.21 4.47 5.18
CA TRP A 184 -7.47 4.72 3.77
C TRP A 184 -8.79 4.08 3.30
N ALA A 185 -9.05 2.85 3.72
CA ALA A 185 -10.27 2.14 3.33
C ALA A 185 -11.54 2.79 3.90
N THR A 186 -11.48 3.38 5.09
CA THR A 186 -12.63 3.91 5.83
C THR A 186 -12.76 5.43 5.73
N GLU A 187 -11.65 6.18 5.72
CA GLU A 187 -11.64 7.65 5.78
C GLU A 187 -11.23 8.31 4.45
N GLY A 188 -10.64 7.56 3.52
CA GLY A 188 -10.21 8.05 2.22
C GLY A 188 -8.81 8.66 2.20
N ILE A 189 -8.34 8.97 0.97
CA ILE A 189 -6.95 9.37 0.74
C ILE A 189 -6.61 10.75 1.29
N ALA A 190 -7.51 11.72 1.20
CA ALA A 190 -7.25 13.08 1.68
C ALA A 190 -6.98 13.10 3.20
N PHE A 191 -7.75 12.36 3.95
CA PHE A 191 -7.55 12.16 5.39
C PHE A 191 -6.17 11.55 5.66
N CYS A 192 -5.81 10.50 4.92
CA CYS A 192 -4.54 9.80 5.10
C CYS A 192 -3.33 10.67 4.71
N GLN A 193 -3.42 11.45 3.63
CA GLN A 193 -2.37 12.39 3.26
C GLN A 193 -2.09 13.38 4.37
N LYS A 194 -3.13 13.94 4.96
CA LYS A 194 -3.02 14.88 6.07
C LYS A 194 -2.43 14.25 7.33
N ARG A 195 -2.83 13.03 7.66
CA ARG A 195 -2.41 12.34 8.88
C ARG A 195 -1.01 11.75 8.80
N TYR A 196 -0.62 11.18 7.66
CA TYR A 196 0.57 10.34 7.55
C TYR A 196 1.72 10.95 6.76
N ASN A 197 1.46 11.81 5.77
CA ASN A 197 2.51 12.27 4.86
C ASN A 197 3.58 13.15 5.53
N GLY A 198 3.26 13.77 6.66
CA GLY A 198 4.19 14.59 7.44
C GLY A 198 4.97 13.85 8.52
N LEU A 199 4.66 12.58 8.78
CA LEU A 199 5.33 11.82 9.84
C LEU A 199 6.79 11.52 9.48
N ASP A 200 7.65 11.61 10.51
CA ASP A 200 9.04 11.17 10.44
C ASP A 200 9.31 10.21 11.62
N LEU A 201 9.11 8.91 11.36
CA LEU A 201 9.22 7.90 12.40
C LEU A 201 10.66 7.65 12.84
N ALA A 202 11.65 7.99 12.01
CA ALA A 202 13.06 7.92 12.40
C ALA A 202 13.36 8.88 13.55
N LYS A 203 12.81 10.10 13.51
CA LYS A 203 12.93 11.05 14.62
C LYS A 203 12.26 10.54 15.89
N GLU A 204 11.10 9.93 15.77
CA GLU A 204 10.35 9.41 16.92
C GLU A 204 11.11 8.29 17.66
N VAL A 205 11.93 7.51 16.95
CA VAL A 205 12.75 6.44 17.54
C VAL A 205 14.19 6.88 17.84
N GLY A 206 14.52 8.17 17.66
CA GLY A 206 15.81 8.74 17.99
C GLY A 206 16.96 8.41 17.03
N LEU A 207 16.64 8.11 15.76
CA LEU A 207 17.65 7.91 14.72
C LEU A 207 17.99 9.24 14.04
N GLU A 208 19.29 9.57 14.04
CA GLU A 208 19.78 10.79 13.38
C GLU A 208 19.82 10.64 11.86
N PRO A 209 19.57 11.74 11.11
CA PRO A 209 19.58 11.74 9.64
C PRO A 209 20.92 11.35 9.00
N SER A 210 22.02 11.45 9.75
CA SER A 210 23.39 11.19 9.28
C SER A 210 23.74 9.69 9.18
N GLU A 211 22.82 8.81 9.52
CA GLU A 211 23.06 7.37 9.51
C GLU A 211 22.46 6.64 8.29
N ASN A 212 22.12 7.40 7.25
CA ASN A 212 21.85 6.79 5.94
C ASN A 212 23.19 6.33 5.34
N PRO A 213 23.31 5.05 4.93
CA PRO A 213 24.53 4.57 4.29
C PRO A 213 24.81 5.24 2.96
#